data_eddeded25d180dbf0315f83a9957011b
#
_entry.id   eddeded25d180dbf0315f83a9957011b
#
_cell.length_a   1.000
_cell.length_b   1.000
_cell.length_c   1.000
_cell.angle_alpha   90.00
_cell.angle_beta   90.00
_cell.angle_gamma   90.00
#
_symmetry.space_group_name_H-M   'P 1'
#
loop_
_entity.id
_entity.type
_entity.pdbx_description
1 polymer ?
#
loop_
_entity_poly.entity_id
_entity_poly.type
_entity_poly.pdbx_seq_one_letter_code
_entity_poly.pdbx_strand_id
1 'polypeptide(L)'
;SNNLDDPNYVIEGLLALGSDDVFEVGLAAELVTDCTKKLMQKGDLPRPVISTACPAVAELILLKFHELADHMLPVYAPAKIAAKLAKQQALEKGIPADDIGIFFISPYPPKVYSLHREEVANEKYISGVLAQSDIYFRLVEKMNKIKNPRKLGRCGYKGLGWGSSGGESNSLGLGNYIHCSGTRNVLGLLKEMSDGKLDGAADFVELNMCPGGCVGGVLNVENAFIARNRMRQLAEHMHIPPATMEQYGLDESFFLWDKTPEPSTSFQLDPDRFAAMQKLFRVEEILKKLPGIDCGACGAPTCRCHAEDVVMNGGKIECVRMEEKK
;
A
#
# COMPACT_ATOMS: atom_id res chain seq x y z
N SER A 1 1.97 14.91 27.31
CA SER A 1 1.02 14.10 26.53
C SER A 1 0.50 14.98 25.40
N ASN A 2 0.69 14.55 24.16
CA ASN A 2 0.39 15.38 22.98
C ASN A 2 -1.08 15.21 22.54
N ASN A 3 -2.00 14.86 23.44
CA ASN A 3 -3.42 14.60 23.15
C ASN A 3 -3.64 13.63 21.98
N LEU A 4 -2.72 12.69 21.78
CA LEU A 4 -2.79 11.67 20.71
C LEU A 4 -3.65 10.45 21.10
N ASP A 5 -4.14 10.46 22.34
CA ASP A 5 -4.98 9.37 22.89
C ASP A 5 -6.47 9.51 22.50
N ASP A 6 -6.83 10.62 21.84
CA ASP A 6 -8.17 10.84 21.29
C ASP A 6 -8.06 11.33 19.83
N PRO A 7 -8.51 10.54 18.83
CA PRO A 7 -8.48 10.90 17.41
C PRO A 7 -9.16 12.23 17.08
N ASN A 8 -10.10 12.68 17.90
CA ASN A 8 -10.82 13.94 17.69
C ASN A 8 -9.89 15.16 17.75
N TYR A 9 -8.82 15.13 18.58
CA TYR A 9 -7.79 16.18 18.57
C TYR A 9 -7.05 16.27 17.25
N VAL A 10 -6.77 15.10 16.62
CA VAL A 10 -6.10 15.05 15.33
C VAL A 10 -6.99 15.62 14.24
N ILE A 11 -8.25 15.22 14.19
CA ILE A 11 -9.23 15.69 13.20
C ILE A 11 -9.42 17.21 13.33
N GLU A 12 -9.67 17.69 14.52
CA GLU A 12 -9.88 19.12 14.76
C GLU A 12 -8.60 19.94 14.56
N GLY A 13 -7.45 19.36 14.85
CA GLY A 13 -6.13 19.94 14.55
C GLY A 13 -5.89 20.11 13.06
N LEU A 14 -6.30 19.15 12.23
CA LEU A 14 -6.23 19.22 10.76
C LEU A 14 -7.17 20.31 10.21
N LEU A 15 -8.39 20.41 10.74
CA LEU A 15 -9.30 21.52 10.41
C LEU A 15 -8.69 22.87 10.77
N ALA A 16 -8.02 22.97 11.93
CA ALA A 16 -7.34 24.20 12.35
C ALA A 16 -6.08 24.52 11.51
N LEU A 17 -5.54 23.56 10.75
CA LEU A 17 -4.48 23.81 9.77
C LEU A 17 -4.98 24.40 8.46
N GLY A 18 -6.29 24.40 8.20
CA GLY A 18 -6.92 25.00 7.03
C GLY A 18 -7.60 24.00 6.11
N SER A 19 -7.78 22.75 6.53
CA SER A 19 -8.65 21.81 5.80
C SER A 19 -10.11 22.17 6.03
N ASP A 20 -10.94 22.15 4.99
CA ASP A 20 -12.39 22.40 5.10
C ASP A 20 -13.12 21.18 5.70
N ASP A 21 -12.61 19.98 5.42
CA ASP A 21 -13.13 18.71 5.94
C ASP A 21 -12.00 17.70 6.13
N VAL A 22 -12.23 16.67 6.93
CA VAL A 22 -11.30 15.55 7.18
C VAL A 22 -12.04 14.24 7.06
N PHE A 23 -11.56 13.36 6.17
CA PHE A 23 -12.10 12.02 5.99
C PHE A 23 -11.12 10.97 6.54
N GLU A 24 -11.60 10.12 7.43
CA GLU A 24 -10.78 9.07 8.06
C GLU A 24 -10.63 7.87 7.11
N VAL A 25 -9.39 7.55 6.72
CA VAL A 25 -9.10 6.37 5.89
C VAL A 25 -9.49 5.07 6.60
N GLY A 26 -9.44 5.05 7.93
CA GLY A 26 -9.90 3.90 8.73
C GLY A 26 -11.37 3.56 8.52
N LEU A 27 -12.24 4.56 8.35
CA LEU A 27 -13.64 4.35 8.00
C LEU A 27 -13.77 3.62 6.64
N ALA A 28 -13.02 4.07 5.64
CA ALA A 28 -13.01 3.41 4.33
C ALA A 28 -12.42 1.99 4.41
N ALA A 29 -11.45 1.75 5.30
CA ALA A 29 -10.89 0.44 5.55
C ALA A 29 -11.93 -0.55 6.13
N GLU A 30 -12.82 -0.08 6.98
CA GLU A 30 -13.95 -0.89 7.48
C GLU A 30 -14.93 -1.27 6.37
N LEU A 31 -15.25 -0.32 5.49
CA LEU A 31 -16.10 -0.56 4.33
C LEU A 31 -15.45 -1.53 3.33
N VAL A 32 -14.14 -1.40 3.07
CA VAL A 32 -13.36 -2.36 2.27
C VAL A 32 -13.38 -3.74 2.93
N THR A 33 -13.26 -3.83 4.25
CA THR A 33 -13.37 -5.09 4.99
C THR A 33 -14.74 -5.75 4.77
N ASP A 34 -15.83 -4.97 4.84
CA ASP A 34 -17.18 -5.49 4.62
C ASP A 34 -17.38 -6.00 3.17
N CYS A 35 -16.87 -5.25 2.19
CA CYS A 35 -16.85 -5.66 0.78
C CYS A 35 -16.05 -6.95 0.58
N THR A 36 -14.82 -7.01 1.11
CA THR A 36 -13.94 -8.18 0.99
C THR A 36 -14.59 -9.44 1.56
N LYS A 37 -15.25 -9.32 2.73
CA LYS A 37 -16.00 -10.46 3.31
C LYS A 37 -17.06 -11.00 2.36
N LYS A 38 -17.86 -10.12 1.76
CA LYS A 38 -18.90 -10.52 0.82
C LYS A 38 -18.32 -11.20 -0.42
N LEU A 39 -17.22 -10.66 -0.98
CA LEU A 39 -16.54 -11.24 -2.13
C LEU A 39 -15.97 -12.63 -1.79
N MET A 40 -15.32 -12.78 -0.63
CA MET A 40 -14.77 -14.07 -0.21
C MET A 40 -15.84 -15.12 0.07
N GLN A 41 -17.03 -14.71 0.55
CA GLN A 41 -18.17 -15.59 0.78
C GLN A 41 -18.78 -16.12 -0.52
N LYS A 42 -18.68 -15.38 -1.62
CA LYS A 42 -19.14 -15.85 -2.95
C LYS A 42 -18.31 -17.03 -3.46
N GLY A 43 -17.04 -17.11 -3.08
CA GLY A 43 -16.16 -18.24 -3.42
C GLY A 43 -15.55 -18.19 -4.82
N ASP A 44 -15.73 -17.10 -5.56
CA ASP A 44 -15.27 -16.97 -6.96
C ASP A 44 -13.79 -16.55 -7.08
N LEU A 45 -13.17 -16.12 -5.97
CA LEU A 45 -11.78 -15.67 -5.96
C LEU A 45 -10.81 -16.85 -5.77
N PRO A 46 -9.71 -16.94 -6.56
CA PRO A 46 -8.65 -17.92 -6.34
C PRO A 46 -8.05 -17.78 -4.95
N ARG A 47 -7.77 -18.91 -4.29
CA ARG A 47 -7.16 -18.92 -2.94
C ARG A 47 -5.70 -19.37 -3.01
N PRO A 48 -4.83 -18.78 -2.15
CA PRO A 48 -5.13 -17.67 -1.21
C PRO A 48 -5.41 -16.35 -1.92
N VAL A 49 -6.36 -15.55 -1.42
CA VAL A 49 -6.59 -14.19 -1.90
C VAL A 49 -5.50 -13.28 -1.33
N ILE A 50 -4.87 -12.48 -2.17
CA ILE A 50 -3.80 -11.55 -1.76
C ILE A 50 -4.35 -10.14 -1.63
N SER A 51 -4.16 -9.52 -0.47
CA SER A 51 -4.53 -8.11 -0.25
C SER A 51 -3.80 -7.17 -1.20
N THR A 52 -4.51 -6.22 -1.75
CA THR A 52 -4.00 -5.14 -2.62
C THR A 52 -3.96 -3.77 -1.93
N ALA A 53 -4.19 -3.74 -0.63
CA ALA A 53 -4.16 -2.51 0.17
C ALA A 53 -2.79 -1.82 0.19
N CYS A 54 -1.69 -2.58 0.04
CA CYS A 54 -0.34 -2.06 -0.11
C CYS A 54 0.02 -1.89 -1.60
N PRO A 55 0.08 -0.66 -2.14
CA PRO A 55 0.33 -0.46 -3.57
C PRO A 55 1.70 -0.96 -4.02
N ALA A 56 2.71 -0.93 -3.14
CA ALA A 56 4.03 -1.45 -3.47
C ALA A 56 4.05 -2.98 -3.58
N VAL A 57 3.18 -3.70 -2.85
CA VAL A 57 3.01 -5.15 -3.00
C VAL A 57 2.27 -5.46 -4.30
N ALA A 58 1.17 -4.77 -4.56
CA ALA A 58 0.41 -4.94 -5.80
C ALA A 58 1.30 -4.71 -7.03
N GLU A 59 2.08 -3.63 -7.03
CA GLU A 59 3.04 -3.33 -8.09
C GLU A 59 4.12 -4.42 -8.22
N LEU A 60 4.65 -4.92 -7.10
CA LEU A 60 5.66 -5.98 -7.10
C LEU A 60 5.13 -7.28 -7.71
N ILE A 61 3.88 -7.64 -7.43
CA ILE A 61 3.21 -8.80 -8.04
C ILE A 61 3.13 -8.61 -9.54
N LEU A 62 2.62 -7.47 -10.00
CA LEU A 62 2.48 -7.16 -11.42
C LEU A 62 3.83 -7.05 -12.17
N LEU A 63 4.93 -6.77 -11.46
CA LEU A 63 6.26 -6.64 -12.05
C LEU A 63 7.06 -7.94 -12.05
N LYS A 64 6.90 -8.79 -11.04
CA LYS A 64 7.80 -9.94 -10.82
C LYS A 64 7.12 -11.28 -10.57
N PHE A 65 5.87 -11.30 -10.14
CA PHE A 65 5.16 -12.50 -9.74
C PHE A 65 3.83 -12.59 -10.50
N HIS A 66 3.92 -12.52 -11.84
CA HIS A 66 2.77 -12.40 -12.74
C HIS A 66 1.74 -13.51 -12.54
N GLU A 67 2.20 -14.72 -12.18
CA GLU A 67 1.38 -15.88 -11.89
C GLU A 67 0.47 -15.71 -10.67
N LEU A 68 0.79 -14.73 -9.80
CA LEU A 68 -0.03 -14.38 -8.64
C LEU A 68 -1.04 -13.24 -8.92
N ALA A 69 -1.06 -12.69 -10.13
CA ALA A 69 -1.94 -11.56 -10.46
C ALA A 69 -3.41 -11.90 -10.29
N ASP A 70 -3.83 -13.11 -10.65
CA ASP A 70 -5.21 -13.57 -10.51
C ASP A 70 -5.64 -13.79 -9.05
N HIS A 71 -4.69 -13.92 -8.14
CA HIS A 71 -4.92 -14.03 -6.69
C HIS A 71 -5.13 -12.67 -6.01
N MET A 72 -4.85 -11.57 -6.70
CA MET A 72 -4.99 -10.22 -6.15
C MET A 72 -6.46 -9.90 -5.89
N LEU A 73 -6.77 -9.40 -4.69
CA LEU A 73 -8.10 -8.91 -4.35
C LEU A 73 -8.48 -7.74 -5.27
N PRO A 74 -9.54 -7.83 -6.10
CA PRO A 74 -9.87 -6.81 -7.10
C PRO A 74 -10.59 -5.59 -6.49
N VAL A 75 -10.11 -5.10 -5.35
CA VAL A 75 -10.71 -4.01 -4.59
C VAL A 75 -9.72 -2.87 -4.46
N TYR A 76 -10.20 -1.64 -4.63
CA TYR A 76 -9.41 -0.44 -4.40
C TYR A 76 -8.92 -0.33 -2.95
N ALA A 77 -7.70 0.15 -2.78
CA ALA A 77 -7.14 0.41 -1.46
C ALA A 77 -7.98 1.42 -0.66
N PRO A 78 -8.02 1.33 0.69
CA PRO A 78 -8.83 2.22 1.53
C PRO A 78 -8.61 3.72 1.28
N ALA A 79 -7.39 4.13 0.94
CA ALA A 79 -7.11 5.53 0.62
C ALA A 79 -7.88 6.04 -0.62
N LYS A 80 -8.03 5.21 -1.66
CA LYS A 80 -8.81 5.56 -2.86
C LYS A 80 -10.30 5.55 -2.57
N ILE A 81 -10.79 4.57 -1.81
CA ILE A 81 -12.19 4.53 -1.37
C ILE A 81 -12.53 5.75 -0.50
N ALA A 82 -11.66 6.13 0.43
CA ALA A 82 -11.83 7.35 1.22
C ALA A 82 -11.93 8.60 0.35
N ALA A 83 -11.07 8.72 -0.66
CA ALA A 83 -11.09 9.84 -1.59
C ALA A 83 -12.38 9.87 -2.45
N LYS A 84 -12.84 8.70 -2.95
CA LYS A 84 -14.12 8.59 -3.68
C LYS A 84 -15.29 9.09 -2.81
N LEU A 85 -15.37 8.62 -1.57
CA LEU A 85 -16.42 9.01 -0.62
C LEU A 85 -16.34 10.49 -0.24
N ALA A 86 -15.14 11.00 0.04
CA ALA A 86 -14.95 12.42 0.37
C ALA A 86 -15.38 13.32 -0.81
N LYS A 87 -15.03 12.94 -2.05
CA LYS A 87 -15.45 13.66 -3.25
C LYS A 87 -16.97 13.63 -3.42
N GLN A 88 -17.59 12.46 -3.25
CA GLN A 88 -19.05 12.32 -3.34
C GLN A 88 -19.74 13.20 -2.31
N GLN A 89 -19.32 13.17 -1.04
CA GLN A 89 -19.90 14.00 0.03
C GLN A 89 -19.73 15.50 -0.22
N ALA A 90 -18.61 15.93 -0.82
CA ALA A 90 -18.41 17.33 -1.19
C ALA A 90 -19.35 17.76 -2.32
N LEU A 91 -19.54 16.92 -3.34
CA LEU A 91 -20.50 17.16 -4.42
C LEU A 91 -21.94 17.23 -3.90
N GLU A 92 -22.34 16.34 -3.00
CA GLU A 92 -23.67 16.35 -2.34
C GLU A 92 -23.91 17.62 -1.52
N LYS A 93 -22.84 18.24 -0.98
CA LYS A 93 -22.88 19.57 -0.33
C LYS A 93 -22.97 20.72 -1.34
N GLY A 94 -22.97 20.45 -2.65
CA GLY A 94 -23.06 21.45 -3.72
C GLY A 94 -21.74 22.11 -4.09
N ILE A 95 -20.58 21.55 -3.67
CA ILE A 95 -19.26 22.07 -4.05
C ILE A 95 -18.96 21.63 -5.48
N PRO A 96 -18.59 22.55 -6.40
CA PRO A 96 -18.22 22.20 -7.77
C PRO A 96 -17.03 21.24 -7.81
N ALA A 97 -17.02 20.30 -8.76
CA ALA A 97 -15.99 19.28 -8.86
C ALA A 97 -14.57 19.85 -8.99
N ASP A 98 -14.42 20.98 -9.68
CA ASP A 98 -13.14 21.65 -9.91
C ASP A 98 -12.62 22.38 -8.66
N ASP A 99 -13.49 22.66 -7.69
CA ASP A 99 -13.15 23.31 -6.41
C ASP A 99 -12.81 22.27 -5.31
N ILE A 100 -12.91 20.95 -5.62
CA ILE A 100 -12.63 19.89 -4.65
C ILE A 100 -11.17 19.45 -4.76
N GLY A 101 -10.37 19.78 -3.75
CA GLY A 101 -9.01 19.28 -3.58
C GLY A 101 -8.93 18.23 -2.46
N ILE A 102 -8.50 17.02 -2.78
CA ILE A 102 -8.32 15.93 -1.81
C ILE A 102 -6.85 15.63 -1.62
N PHE A 103 -6.36 15.78 -0.39
CA PHE A 103 -4.97 15.54 -0.04
C PHE A 103 -4.86 14.34 0.90
N PHE A 104 -4.10 13.33 0.50
CA PHE A 104 -3.86 12.15 1.30
C PHE A 104 -2.63 12.33 2.20
N ILE A 105 -2.82 12.21 3.52
CA ILE A 105 -1.71 12.22 4.47
C ILE A 105 -1.13 10.81 4.57
N SER A 106 0.08 10.62 4.05
CA SER A 106 0.68 9.31 3.81
C SER A 106 1.89 9.04 4.72
N PRO A 107 1.99 7.81 5.24
CA PRO A 107 3.21 7.33 5.92
C PRO A 107 4.27 6.79 4.95
N TYR A 108 4.01 6.75 3.60
CA TYR A 108 4.85 5.99 2.68
C TYR A 108 4.92 6.59 1.27
N PRO A 109 6.15 6.83 0.71
CA PRO A 109 6.35 7.49 -0.57
C PRO A 109 5.70 6.80 -1.79
N PRO A 110 5.66 5.45 -1.92
CA PRO A 110 5.05 4.80 -3.09
C PRO A 110 3.59 5.15 -3.35
N LYS A 111 2.87 5.64 -2.34
CA LYS A 111 1.52 6.19 -2.56
C LYS A 111 1.51 7.47 -3.40
N VAL A 112 2.62 8.23 -3.43
CA VAL A 112 2.82 9.35 -4.35
C VAL A 112 2.96 8.84 -5.79
N TYR A 113 3.74 7.76 -5.97
CA TYR A 113 3.95 7.17 -7.29
C TYR A 113 2.67 6.57 -7.88
N SER A 114 1.86 5.88 -7.06
CA SER A 114 0.59 5.32 -7.53
C SER A 114 -0.37 6.38 -8.06
N LEU A 115 -0.34 7.61 -7.51
CA LEU A 115 -1.14 8.72 -8.02
C LEU A 115 -0.76 9.16 -9.42
N HIS A 116 0.54 9.18 -9.75
CA HIS A 116 0.98 9.54 -11.10
C HIS A 116 0.48 8.52 -12.15
N ARG A 117 0.35 7.25 -11.77
CA ARG A 117 -0.24 6.24 -12.65
C ARG A 117 -1.75 6.42 -12.82
N GLU A 118 -2.45 6.83 -11.76
CA GLU A 118 -3.88 7.15 -11.81
C GLU A 118 -4.15 8.41 -12.65
N GLU A 119 -3.25 9.39 -12.67
CA GLU A 119 -3.33 10.56 -13.55
C GLU A 119 -3.33 10.15 -15.03
N VAL A 120 -2.49 9.18 -15.40
CA VAL A 120 -2.43 8.64 -16.76
C VAL A 120 -3.72 7.88 -17.13
N ALA A 121 -4.41 7.31 -16.13
CA ALA A 121 -5.64 6.56 -16.32
C ALA A 121 -6.92 7.42 -16.26
N ASN A 122 -6.84 8.74 -16.09
CA ASN A 122 -7.98 9.66 -15.86
C ASN A 122 -8.85 9.31 -14.63
N GLU A 123 -8.29 8.61 -13.63
CA GLU A 123 -9.00 8.17 -12.42
C GLU A 123 -8.61 8.99 -11.17
N LYS A 124 -8.34 10.27 -11.33
CA LYS A 124 -7.80 11.11 -10.27
C LYS A 124 -8.85 11.44 -9.20
N TYR A 125 -8.80 10.74 -8.07
CA TYR A 125 -9.57 11.11 -6.87
C TYR A 125 -8.75 11.90 -5.85
N ILE A 126 -7.43 11.75 -5.82
CA ILE A 126 -6.52 12.39 -4.87
C ILE A 126 -5.72 13.45 -5.62
N SER A 127 -5.80 14.70 -5.16
CA SER A 127 -5.13 15.87 -5.77
C SER A 127 -3.65 15.95 -5.40
N GLY A 128 -3.26 15.39 -4.24
CA GLY A 128 -1.89 15.38 -3.78
C GLY A 128 -1.67 14.52 -2.55
N VAL A 129 -0.39 14.25 -2.22
CA VAL A 129 0.00 13.52 -1.03
C VAL A 129 0.88 14.37 -0.16
N LEU A 130 0.59 14.38 1.14
CA LEU A 130 1.38 15.04 2.17
C LEU A 130 2.06 13.98 3.03
N ALA A 131 3.35 14.15 3.34
CA ALA A 131 4.02 13.29 4.28
C ALA A 131 3.53 13.57 5.71
N GLN A 132 3.35 12.51 6.50
CA GLN A 132 3.01 12.69 7.93
C GLN A 132 4.06 13.50 8.67
N SER A 133 5.36 13.26 8.36
CA SER A 133 6.47 14.01 8.94
C SER A 133 6.41 15.50 8.69
N ASP A 134 5.92 15.93 7.54
CA ASP A 134 5.91 17.34 7.13
C ASP A 134 4.84 18.16 7.88
N ILE A 135 3.71 17.52 8.18
CA ILE A 135 2.60 18.19 8.86
C ILE A 135 2.65 18.04 10.38
N TYR A 136 3.39 17.04 10.91
CA TYR A 136 3.33 16.61 12.29
C TYR A 136 3.51 17.76 13.31
N PHE A 137 4.58 18.53 13.19
CA PHE A 137 4.86 19.58 14.17
C PHE A 137 3.82 20.69 14.15
N ARG A 138 3.35 21.07 12.96
CA ARG A 138 2.28 22.07 12.80
C ARG A 138 0.96 21.56 13.36
N LEU A 139 0.65 20.28 13.13
CA LEU A 139 -0.53 19.61 13.66
C LEU A 139 -0.52 19.60 15.19
N VAL A 140 0.60 19.18 15.82
CA VAL A 140 0.76 19.14 17.27
C VAL A 140 0.60 20.55 17.87
N GLU A 141 1.13 21.59 17.22
CA GLU A 141 0.94 22.98 17.67
C GLU A 141 -0.55 23.37 17.70
N LYS A 142 -1.32 22.99 16.68
CA LYS A 142 -2.77 23.25 16.64
C LYS A 142 -3.52 22.44 17.68
N MET A 143 -3.22 21.14 17.81
CA MET A 143 -3.83 20.23 18.79
C MET A 143 -3.63 20.74 20.23
N ASN A 144 -2.47 21.26 20.55
CA ASN A 144 -2.17 21.79 21.89
C ASN A 144 -3.01 23.02 22.27
N LYS A 145 -3.62 23.70 21.29
CA LYS A 145 -4.51 24.85 21.52
C LYS A 145 -5.97 24.44 21.75
N ILE A 146 -6.31 23.17 21.43
CA ILE A 146 -7.65 22.62 21.59
C ILE A 146 -7.82 22.14 23.06
N LYS A 147 -8.82 22.66 23.74
CA LYS A 147 -9.11 22.24 25.14
C LYS A 147 -10.06 21.06 25.19
N ASN A 148 -11.16 21.12 24.43
CA ASN A 148 -12.20 20.10 24.36
C ASN A 148 -12.53 19.87 22.89
N PRO A 149 -12.05 18.79 22.28
CA PRO A 149 -12.32 18.52 20.88
C PRO A 149 -13.78 18.14 20.65
N ARG A 150 -14.31 18.54 19.51
CA ARG A 150 -15.63 18.08 19.06
C ARG A 150 -15.57 16.59 18.74
N LYS A 151 -16.66 15.87 18.93
CA LYS A 151 -16.77 14.46 18.53
C LYS A 151 -16.97 14.37 17.02
N LEU A 152 -15.90 14.28 16.27
CA LEU A 152 -15.87 14.26 14.81
C LEU A 152 -15.49 12.87 14.24
N GLY A 153 -14.83 12.04 15.03
CA GLY A 153 -14.38 10.70 14.63
C GLY A 153 -15.57 9.78 14.30
N ARG A 154 -15.48 9.11 13.17
CA ARG A 154 -16.49 8.16 12.65
C ARG A 154 -15.92 6.75 12.49
N CYS A 155 -14.60 6.63 12.42
CA CYS A 155 -13.90 5.37 12.28
C CYS A 155 -14.08 4.51 13.53
N GLY A 156 -14.42 3.24 13.37
CA GLY A 156 -14.50 2.26 14.43
C GLY A 156 -13.14 1.62 14.77
N TYR A 157 -13.14 0.73 15.75
CA TYR A 157 -11.92 0.09 16.25
C TYR A 157 -11.21 -0.78 15.18
N LYS A 158 -11.95 -1.37 14.24
CA LYS A 158 -11.39 -2.19 13.18
C LYS A 158 -10.58 -1.36 12.19
N GLY A 159 -11.15 -0.24 11.76
CA GLY A 159 -10.48 0.67 10.84
C GLY A 159 -9.21 1.29 11.43
N LEU A 160 -9.23 1.60 12.73
CA LEU A 160 -8.04 2.09 13.43
C LEU A 160 -6.91 1.04 13.42
N GLY A 161 -7.24 -0.24 13.62
CA GLY A 161 -6.28 -1.34 13.62
C GLY A 161 -5.62 -1.62 12.26
N TRP A 162 -6.24 -1.23 11.17
CA TRP A 162 -5.82 -1.53 9.80
C TRP A 162 -4.39 -1.05 9.44
N GLY A 163 -3.93 0.01 10.09
CA GLY A 163 -2.58 0.54 9.89
C GLY A 163 -1.45 -0.38 10.37
N SER A 164 -1.74 -1.39 11.17
CA SER A 164 -0.79 -2.38 11.68
C SER A 164 -0.80 -3.65 10.85
N SER A 165 0.34 -4.32 10.71
CA SER A 165 0.42 -5.63 10.06
C SER A 165 -0.48 -6.64 10.79
N GLY A 166 -1.31 -7.35 10.05
CA GLY A 166 -2.37 -8.22 10.55
C GLY A 166 -3.70 -7.50 10.83
N GLY A 167 -3.76 -6.19 10.70
CA GLY A 167 -4.97 -5.41 11.00
C GLY A 167 -6.11 -5.66 10.02
N GLU A 168 -5.82 -5.77 8.74
CA GLU A 168 -6.78 -6.15 7.71
C GLU A 168 -7.30 -7.56 7.95
N SER A 169 -6.41 -8.52 8.08
CA SER A 169 -6.74 -9.94 8.31
C SER A 169 -7.60 -10.14 9.57
N ASN A 170 -7.22 -9.48 10.68
CA ASN A 170 -8.00 -9.52 11.91
C ASN A 170 -9.40 -8.91 11.74
N SER A 171 -9.51 -7.83 10.95
CA SER A 171 -10.79 -7.15 10.70
C SER A 171 -11.74 -8.01 9.87
N LEU A 172 -11.19 -8.84 8.97
CA LEU A 172 -11.95 -9.85 8.21
C LEU A 172 -12.52 -10.94 9.12
N GLY A 173 -11.85 -11.26 10.22
CA GLY A 173 -12.29 -12.33 11.15
C GLY A 173 -12.22 -13.72 10.54
N LEU A 174 -11.32 -13.95 9.59
CA LEU A 174 -11.05 -15.27 9.01
C LEU A 174 -10.23 -16.12 9.97
N GLY A 175 -10.49 -17.43 9.98
CA GLY A 175 -9.74 -18.37 10.80
C GLY A 175 -8.39 -18.78 10.21
N ASN A 176 -8.23 -18.66 8.89
CA ASN A 176 -7.06 -19.14 8.17
C ASN A 176 -6.47 -18.05 7.28
N TYR A 177 -5.50 -17.31 7.81
CA TYR A 177 -4.84 -16.23 7.08
C TYR A 177 -3.35 -16.15 7.45
N ILE A 178 -2.58 -15.57 6.55
CA ILE A 178 -1.18 -15.21 6.77
C ILE A 178 -1.06 -13.69 6.69
N HIS A 179 -0.32 -13.08 7.61
CA HIS A 179 0.11 -11.70 7.47
C HIS A 179 1.63 -11.59 7.55
N CYS A 180 2.22 -10.78 6.68
CA CYS A 180 3.66 -10.64 6.57
C CYS A 180 4.03 -9.17 6.33
N SER A 181 5.11 -8.72 6.96
CA SER A 181 5.57 -7.34 6.80
C SER A 181 7.10 -7.23 6.68
N GLY A 182 7.55 -6.18 6.00
CA GLY A 182 8.95 -5.93 5.68
C GLY A 182 9.37 -6.54 4.35
N THR A 183 10.11 -5.77 3.55
CA THR A 183 10.47 -6.08 2.15
C THR A 183 11.04 -7.48 1.98
N ARG A 184 12.01 -7.88 2.81
CA ARG A 184 12.67 -9.19 2.72
C ARG A 184 11.69 -10.34 2.95
N ASN A 185 10.83 -10.22 3.94
CA ASN A 185 9.85 -11.25 4.28
C ASN A 185 8.77 -11.35 3.20
N VAL A 186 8.28 -10.21 2.70
CA VAL A 186 7.28 -10.15 1.62
C VAL A 186 7.82 -10.80 0.34
N LEU A 187 9.07 -10.49 -0.07
CA LEU A 187 9.71 -11.12 -1.22
C LEU A 187 9.86 -12.64 -1.04
N GLY A 188 10.26 -13.08 0.15
CA GLY A 188 10.37 -14.51 0.48
C GLY A 188 9.03 -15.22 0.37
N LEU A 189 7.97 -14.65 0.96
CA LEU A 189 6.63 -15.24 0.95
C LEU A 189 6.02 -15.27 -0.45
N LEU A 190 6.14 -14.19 -1.23
CA LEU A 190 5.68 -14.16 -2.63
C LEU A 190 6.36 -15.24 -3.46
N LYS A 191 7.67 -15.49 -3.24
CA LYS A 191 8.37 -16.57 -3.91
C LYS A 191 7.83 -17.95 -3.53
N GLU A 192 7.58 -18.20 -2.24
CA GLU A 192 6.97 -19.46 -1.76
C GLU A 192 5.57 -19.67 -2.37
N MET A 193 4.79 -18.59 -2.51
CA MET A 193 3.48 -18.63 -3.18
C MET A 193 3.62 -18.94 -4.67
N SER A 194 4.54 -18.26 -5.37
CA SER A 194 4.85 -18.50 -6.78
C SER A 194 5.32 -19.96 -7.05
N ASP A 195 6.00 -20.56 -6.08
CA ASP A 195 6.40 -21.96 -6.11
C ASP A 195 5.22 -22.95 -5.76
N GLY A 196 3.99 -22.45 -5.53
CA GLY A 196 2.82 -23.27 -5.19
C GLY A 196 2.80 -23.84 -3.77
N LYS A 197 3.71 -23.40 -2.88
CA LYS A 197 3.85 -23.97 -1.54
C LYS A 197 2.74 -23.57 -0.56
N LEU A 198 1.94 -22.56 -0.89
CA LEU A 198 0.84 -22.06 -0.07
C LEU A 198 -0.55 -22.46 -0.59
N ASP A 199 -0.61 -23.34 -1.59
CA ASP A 199 -1.88 -23.82 -2.11
C ASP A 199 -2.64 -24.56 -1.01
N GLY A 200 -3.82 -24.05 -0.65
CA GLY A 200 -4.65 -24.58 0.44
C GLY A 200 -4.14 -24.29 1.86
N ALA A 201 -3.00 -23.59 2.03
CA ALA A 201 -2.44 -23.29 3.35
C ALA A 201 -3.10 -22.06 4.01
N ALA A 202 -3.67 -21.14 3.23
CA ALA A 202 -4.37 -19.97 3.72
C ALA A 202 -5.53 -19.58 2.80
N ASP A 203 -6.54 -18.90 3.36
CA ASP A 203 -7.63 -18.31 2.59
C ASP A 203 -7.29 -16.91 2.14
N PHE A 204 -6.52 -16.16 2.95
CA PHE A 204 -6.18 -14.77 2.74
C PHE A 204 -4.73 -14.48 3.14
N VAL A 205 -4.06 -13.62 2.38
CA VAL A 205 -2.68 -13.20 2.64
C VAL A 205 -2.59 -11.68 2.64
N GLU A 206 -2.24 -11.11 3.80
CA GLU A 206 -1.98 -9.68 3.97
C GLU A 206 -0.47 -9.42 3.89
N LEU A 207 -0.05 -8.57 2.96
CA LEU A 207 1.35 -8.22 2.73
C LEU A 207 1.58 -6.71 2.88
N ASN A 208 2.57 -6.35 3.71
CA ASN A 208 2.93 -4.96 3.92
C ASN A 208 4.43 -4.75 3.66
N MET A 209 4.82 -3.86 2.76
CA MET A 209 6.24 -3.57 2.50
C MET A 209 6.94 -2.92 3.69
N CYS A 210 6.23 -2.11 4.48
CA CYS A 210 6.78 -1.48 5.69
C CYS A 210 6.80 -2.48 6.86
N PRO A 211 7.90 -2.55 7.65
CA PRO A 211 7.96 -3.37 8.85
C PRO A 211 6.87 -2.97 9.86
N GLY A 212 6.02 -3.93 10.27
CA GLY A 212 4.93 -3.65 11.19
C GLY A 212 3.65 -3.08 10.56
N GLY A 213 3.60 -2.93 9.24
CA GLY A 213 2.48 -2.32 8.51
C GLY A 213 2.68 -0.84 8.23
N CYS A 214 1.62 -0.11 7.89
CA CYS A 214 1.68 1.32 7.56
C CYS A 214 2.25 2.18 8.71
N VAL A 215 2.05 1.77 9.96
CA VAL A 215 2.64 2.42 11.15
C VAL A 215 4.17 2.42 11.15
N GLY A 216 4.80 1.53 10.38
CA GLY A 216 6.26 1.47 10.19
C GLY A 216 6.75 2.16 8.91
N GLY A 217 5.90 2.94 8.24
CA GLY A 217 6.27 3.69 7.05
C GLY A 217 7.34 4.74 7.32
N VAL A 218 8.22 4.98 6.35
CA VAL A 218 9.40 5.86 6.50
C VAL A 218 9.08 7.33 6.65
N LEU A 219 7.84 7.75 6.40
CA LEU A 219 7.36 9.13 6.61
C LEU A 219 6.62 9.30 7.94
N ASN A 220 6.60 8.29 8.80
CA ASN A 220 6.13 8.40 10.17
C ASN A 220 7.19 9.02 11.07
N VAL A 221 6.75 9.64 12.15
CA VAL A 221 7.62 10.29 13.14
C VAL A 221 7.82 9.47 14.41
N GLU A 222 7.00 8.41 14.59
CA GLU A 222 7.06 7.55 15.77
C GLU A 222 7.67 6.19 15.43
N ASN A 223 8.28 5.56 16.41
CA ASN A 223 8.75 4.19 16.30
C ASN A 223 7.55 3.23 16.04
N ALA A 224 7.68 2.34 15.04
CA ALA A 224 6.61 1.44 14.61
C ALA A 224 6.02 0.57 15.74
N PHE A 225 6.86 0.09 16.66
CA PHE A 225 6.40 -0.75 17.78
C PHE A 225 5.62 0.06 18.81
N ILE A 226 6.05 1.30 19.08
CA ILE A 226 5.35 2.22 19.98
C ILE A 226 4.02 2.64 19.35
N ALA A 227 4.04 3.03 18.06
CA ALA A 227 2.84 3.41 17.31
C ALA A 227 1.80 2.28 17.31
N ARG A 228 2.23 1.03 17.01
CA ARG A 228 1.37 -0.15 17.01
C ARG A 228 0.72 -0.38 18.40
N ASN A 229 1.50 -0.26 19.47
CA ASN A 229 0.96 -0.43 20.81
C ASN A 229 -0.08 0.65 21.17
N ARG A 230 0.20 1.92 20.81
CA ARG A 230 -0.76 3.02 20.99
C ARG A 230 -2.05 2.81 20.20
N MET A 231 -1.93 2.40 18.92
CA MET A 231 -3.10 2.11 18.09
C MET A 231 -3.97 1.00 18.68
N ARG A 232 -3.34 -0.06 19.22
CA ARG A 232 -4.07 -1.13 19.93
C ARG A 232 -4.80 -0.62 21.14
N GLN A 233 -4.13 0.18 22.00
CA GLN A 233 -4.75 0.78 23.19
C GLN A 233 -5.91 1.70 22.82
N LEU A 234 -5.77 2.51 21.77
CA LEU A 234 -6.86 3.35 21.27
C LEU A 234 -8.05 2.49 20.81
N ALA A 235 -7.80 1.43 20.04
CA ALA A 235 -8.84 0.54 19.55
C ALA A 235 -9.60 -0.16 20.69
N GLU A 236 -8.92 -0.55 21.76
CA GLU A 236 -9.54 -1.16 22.96
C GLU A 236 -10.53 -0.22 23.69
N HIS A 237 -10.33 1.10 23.57
CA HIS A 237 -11.19 2.12 24.20
C HIS A 237 -12.23 2.72 23.24
N MET A 238 -12.21 2.33 21.97
CA MET A 238 -13.19 2.82 21.00
C MET A 238 -14.51 2.07 21.10
N HIS A 239 -15.60 2.82 21.19
CA HIS A 239 -16.96 2.29 21.26
C HIS A 239 -17.75 2.48 19.96
N ILE A 240 -17.13 3.04 18.91
CA ILE A 240 -17.76 3.22 17.60
C ILE A 240 -17.77 1.85 16.91
N PRO A 241 -18.95 1.33 16.53
CA PRO A 241 -19.02 0.07 15.78
C PRO A 241 -18.39 0.23 14.40
N PRO A 242 -17.84 -0.85 13.82
CA PRO A 242 -17.32 -0.80 12.47
C PRO A 242 -18.39 -0.42 11.43
N ALA A 243 -18.02 0.43 10.48
CA ALA A 243 -18.91 0.83 9.41
C ALA A 243 -19.18 -0.34 8.43
N THR A 244 -20.40 -0.36 7.86
CA THR A 244 -20.81 -1.33 6.84
C THR A 244 -21.24 -0.64 5.56
N MET A 245 -21.14 -1.31 4.41
CA MET A 245 -21.57 -0.77 3.12
C MET A 245 -23.05 -0.37 3.12
N GLU A 246 -23.90 -1.15 3.79
CA GLU A 246 -25.34 -0.88 3.90
C GLU A 246 -25.63 0.47 4.55
N GLN A 247 -24.92 0.82 5.63
CA GLN A 247 -25.06 2.10 6.32
C GLN A 247 -24.76 3.31 5.43
N TYR A 248 -23.94 3.10 4.39
CA TYR A 248 -23.52 4.14 3.44
C TYR A 248 -24.26 4.04 2.10
N GLY A 249 -25.21 3.11 1.96
CA GLY A 249 -25.95 2.90 0.71
C GLY A 249 -25.06 2.45 -0.45
N LEU A 250 -23.97 1.73 -0.16
CA LEU A 250 -22.96 1.29 -1.13
C LEU A 250 -23.14 -0.19 -1.46
N ASP A 251 -22.85 -0.54 -2.68
CA ASP A 251 -22.71 -1.91 -3.15
C ASP A 251 -21.24 -2.25 -3.50
N GLU A 252 -20.97 -3.49 -3.86
CA GLU A 252 -19.62 -3.97 -4.16
C GLU A 252 -18.99 -3.25 -5.35
N SER A 253 -19.76 -2.82 -6.34
CA SER A 253 -19.26 -2.16 -7.56
C SER A 253 -18.50 -0.87 -7.25
N PHE A 254 -18.86 -0.20 -6.15
CA PHE A 254 -18.16 1.00 -5.69
C PHE A 254 -16.70 0.73 -5.33
N PHE A 255 -16.37 -0.49 -4.89
CA PHE A 255 -15.08 -0.89 -4.37
C PHE A 255 -14.21 -1.60 -5.41
N LEU A 256 -14.83 -2.25 -6.40
CA LEU A 256 -14.10 -3.02 -7.40
C LEU A 256 -13.28 -2.12 -8.33
N TRP A 257 -12.20 -2.66 -8.84
CA TRP A 257 -11.40 -2.01 -9.89
C TRP A 257 -12.23 -1.81 -11.15
N ASP A 258 -12.15 -0.63 -11.75
CA ASP A 258 -12.77 -0.35 -13.06
C ASP A 258 -12.07 -1.13 -14.18
N LYS A 259 -10.76 -1.40 -14.01
CA LYS A 259 -9.96 -2.26 -14.88
C LYS A 259 -9.03 -3.12 -14.05
N THR A 260 -8.93 -4.39 -14.38
CA THR A 260 -7.92 -5.28 -13.81
C THR A 260 -6.55 -4.80 -14.28
N PRO A 261 -5.59 -4.52 -13.36
CA PRO A 261 -4.25 -4.13 -13.75
C PRO A 261 -3.54 -5.29 -14.46
N GLU A 262 -2.90 -4.99 -15.59
CA GLU A 262 -2.15 -5.98 -16.36
C GLU A 262 -0.73 -6.14 -15.82
N PRO A 263 -0.19 -7.37 -15.81
CA PRO A 263 1.22 -7.60 -15.52
C PRO A 263 2.14 -6.81 -16.44
N SER A 264 3.19 -6.23 -15.88
CA SER A 264 4.15 -5.44 -16.64
C SER A 264 5.22 -6.34 -17.26
N THR A 265 5.53 -6.11 -18.52
CA THR A 265 6.63 -6.80 -19.21
C THR A 265 7.99 -6.13 -18.99
N SER A 266 8.06 -5.03 -18.25
CA SER A 266 9.26 -4.19 -18.09
C SER A 266 10.48 -4.92 -17.52
N PHE A 267 10.28 -6.02 -16.79
CA PHE A 267 11.37 -6.85 -16.23
C PHE A 267 11.52 -8.22 -16.91
N GLN A 268 10.79 -8.47 -17.99
CA GLN A 268 10.98 -9.68 -18.78
C GLN A 268 12.20 -9.49 -19.68
N LEU A 269 13.14 -10.44 -19.62
CA LEU A 269 14.30 -10.45 -20.49
C LEU A 269 13.93 -10.66 -21.96
N ASP A 270 12.85 -11.41 -22.21
CA ASP A 270 12.25 -11.59 -23.54
C ASP A 270 10.81 -12.13 -23.40
N PRO A 271 9.87 -11.77 -24.30
CA PRO A 271 8.54 -12.37 -24.35
C PRO A 271 8.58 -13.89 -24.69
N ASP A 272 9.55 -14.31 -25.50
CA ASP A 272 9.78 -15.73 -25.77
C ASP A 272 10.57 -16.38 -24.63
N ARG A 273 10.00 -17.45 -24.05
CA ARG A 273 10.57 -18.15 -22.90
C ARG A 273 11.97 -18.72 -23.17
N PHE A 274 12.22 -19.23 -24.38
CA PHE A 274 13.51 -19.78 -24.73
C PHE A 274 14.57 -18.69 -24.90
N ALA A 275 14.21 -17.60 -25.57
CA ALA A 275 15.07 -16.41 -25.70
C ALA A 275 15.34 -15.77 -24.32
N ALA A 276 14.33 -15.69 -23.45
CA ALA A 276 14.50 -15.20 -22.08
C ALA A 276 15.50 -16.05 -21.29
N MET A 277 15.44 -17.39 -21.44
CA MET A 277 16.36 -18.29 -20.77
C MET A 277 17.80 -18.12 -21.31
N GLN A 278 17.97 -17.95 -22.61
CA GLN A 278 19.29 -17.65 -23.20
C GLN A 278 19.86 -16.32 -22.69
N LYS A 279 19.04 -15.29 -22.61
CA LYS A 279 19.42 -13.99 -22.02
C LYS A 279 19.78 -14.13 -20.56
N LEU A 280 19.03 -14.90 -19.78
CA LEU A 280 19.33 -15.17 -18.39
C LEU A 280 20.71 -15.84 -18.21
N PHE A 281 21.05 -16.84 -19.02
CA PHE A 281 22.39 -17.45 -19.01
C PHE A 281 23.49 -16.41 -19.27
N ARG A 282 23.27 -15.50 -20.21
CA ARG A 282 24.23 -14.41 -20.48
C ARG A 282 24.35 -13.45 -19.30
N VAL A 283 23.26 -13.12 -18.64
CA VAL A 283 23.26 -12.31 -17.40
C VAL A 283 24.11 -12.98 -16.32
N GLU A 284 23.93 -14.28 -16.10
CA GLU A 284 24.69 -15.05 -15.10
C GLU A 284 26.20 -15.14 -15.46
N GLU A 285 26.55 -15.22 -16.75
CA GLU A 285 27.95 -15.16 -17.20
C GLU A 285 28.59 -13.80 -16.95
N ILE A 286 27.83 -12.71 -17.16
CA ILE A 286 28.31 -11.36 -16.88
C ILE A 286 28.47 -11.16 -15.37
N LEU A 287 27.52 -11.63 -14.56
CA LEU A 287 27.57 -11.54 -13.11
C LEU A 287 28.82 -12.21 -12.52
N LYS A 288 29.25 -13.34 -13.07
CA LYS A 288 30.50 -14.00 -12.66
C LYS A 288 31.75 -13.16 -12.91
N LYS A 289 31.69 -12.19 -13.83
CA LYS A 289 32.79 -11.26 -14.15
C LYS A 289 32.75 -9.99 -13.31
N LEU A 290 31.58 -9.65 -12.76
CA LEU A 290 31.38 -8.46 -11.93
C LEU A 290 31.79 -8.72 -10.47
N PRO A 291 32.18 -7.70 -9.71
CA PRO A 291 32.66 -7.86 -8.32
C PRO A 291 31.57 -8.24 -7.33
N GLY A 292 30.28 -8.12 -7.66
CA GLY A 292 29.17 -8.51 -6.81
C GLY A 292 28.93 -7.63 -5.56
N ILE A 293 29.52 -6.43 -5.51
CA ILE A 293 29.47 -5.54 -4.32
C ILE A 293 28.32 -4.53 -4.35
N ASP A 294 27.53 -4.52 -5.42
CA ASP A 294 26.36 -3.66 -5.60
C ASP A 294 26.57 -2.19 -5.24
N CYS A 295 27.75 -1.64 -5.61
CA CYS A 295 28.20 -0.32 -5.17
C CYS A 295 27.58 0.87 -5.93
N GLY A 296 26.83 0.64 -7.00
CA GLY A 296 26.19 1.69 -7.81
C GLY A 296 27.14 2.57 -8.63
N ALA A 297 28.46 2.38 -8.57
CA ALA A 297 29.44 3.27 -9.19
C ALA A 297 29.43 3.27 -10.74
N CYS A 298 28.85 2.24 -11.36
CA CYS A 298 28.62 2.15 -12.81
C CYS A 298 27.27 2.78 -13.25
N GLY A 299 26.51 3.34 -12.32
CA GLY A 299 25.18 3.90 -12.59
C GLY A 299 24.00 2.92 -12.41
N ALA A 300 24.27 1.61 -12.40
CA ALA A 300 23.26 0.61 -12.11
C ALA A 300 23.14 0.36 -10.58
N PRO A 301 21.95 0.16 -10.02
CA PRO A 301 21.77 0.02 -8.57
C PRO A 301 22.40 -1.26 -7.99
N THR A 302 22.48 -2.33 -8.80
CA THR A 302 23.12 -3.60 -8.45
C THR A 302 23.96 -4.14 -9.61
N CYS A 303 24.90 -5.02 -9.31
CA CYS A 303 25.67 -5.72 -10.34
C CYS A 303 24.75 -6.55 -11.27
N ARG A 304 23.66 -7.10 -10.75
CA ARG A 304 22.65 -7.81 -11.52
C ARG A 304 21.93 -6.89 -12.50
N CYS A 305 21.45 -5.72 -12.05
CA CYS A 305 20.83 -4.74 -12.94
C CYS A 305 21.79 -4.32 -14.07
N HIS A 306 23.07 -4.09 -13.76
CA HIS A 306 24.09 -3.80 -14.77
C HIS A 306 24.22 -4.93 -15.81
N ALA A 307 24.25 -6.18 -15.37
CA ALA A 307 24.33 -7.33 -16.25
C ALA A 307 23.06 -7.47 -17.13
N GLU A 308 21.89 -7.24 -16.59
CA GLU A 308 20.61 -7.23 -17.31
C GLU A 308 20.58 -6.11 -18.36
N ASP A 309 21.01 -4.89 -18.01
CA ASP A 309 21.11 -3.76 -18.94
C ASP A 309 22.05 -4.07 -20.12
N VAL A 310 23.21 -4.67 -19.84
CA VAL A 310 24.16 -5.07 -20.89
C VAL A 310 23.55 -6.10 -21.85
N VAL A 311 22.80 -7.07 -21.34
CA VAL A 311 22.16 -8.11 -22.14
C VAL A 311 20.99 -7.56 -22.97
N MET A 312 20.21 -6.65 -22.37
CA MET A 312 19.03 -6.08 -23.02
C MET A 312 19.38 -5.03 -24.08
N ASN A 313 20.36 -4.20 -23.78
CA ASN A 313 20.72 -3.05 -24.63
C ASN A 313 21.94 -3.28 -25.50
N GLY A 314 22.59 -4.46 -25.44
CA GLY A 314 23.78 -4.79 -26.25
C GLY A 314 25.02 -3.99 -25.87
N GLY A 315 25.11 -3.47 -24.66
CA GLY A 315 26.21 -2.65 -24.17
C GLY A 315 27.48 -3.43 -23.80
N LYS A 316 28.53 -2.69 -23.41
CA LYS A 316 29.75 -3.26 -22.85
C LYS A 316 29.64 -3.39 -21.34
N ILE A 317 30.39 -4.33 -20.76
CA ILE A 317 30.51 -4.43 -19.28
C ILE A 317 31.44 -3.31 -18.83
N GLU A 318 30.88 -2.21 -18.38
CA GLU A 318 31.60 -1.04 -17.88
C GLU A 318 31.45 -0.96 -16.37
N CYS A 319 32.31 -1.68 -15.65
CA CYS A 319 32.35 -1.62 -14.19
C CYS A 319 33.67 -0.99 -13.72
N VAL A 320 33.58 0.17 -13.07
CA VAL A 320 34.74 0.92 -12.54
C VAL A 320 35.49 0.21 -11.39
N ARG A 321 34.93 -0.91 -10.90
CA ARG A 321 35.51 -1.75 -9.86
C ARG A 321 36.01 -3.09 -10.39
N MET A 322 35.93 -3.34 -11.70
CA MET A 322 36.65 -4.46 -12.30
C MET A 322 38.13 -4.10 -12.36
N GLU A 323 38.95 -4.91 -11.70
CA GLU A 323 40.39 -4.87 -11.94
C GLU A 323 40.61 -5.33 -13.40
N GLU A 324 41.33 -4.51 -14.18
CA GLU A 324 41.86 -4.96 -15.43
C GLU A 324 42.78 -6.14 -15.13
N LYS A 325 42.34 -7.35 -15.43
CA LYS A 325 43.25 -8.51 -15.41
C LYS A 325 44.35 -8.22 -16.45
N LYS A 326 45.48 -7.75 -15.95
CA LYS A 326 46.71 -7.71 -16.72
C LYS A 326 47.19 -9.10 -17.12
#